data_2eb6e52e01e7c8f8bd268bc52bca4455
#
_entry.id   2eb6e52e01e7c8f8bd268bc52bca4455
#
_cell.length_a   1.000
_cell.length_b   1.000
_cell.length_c   1.000
_cell.angle_alpha   90.00
_cell.angle_beta   90.00
_cell.angle_gamma   90.00
#
_symmetry.space_group_name_H-M   'P 1'
#
loop_
_entity.id
_entity.type
_entity.pdbx_description
1 polymer ?
#
loop_
_entity_poly.entity_id
_entity_poly.type
_entity_poly.pdbx_seq_one_letter_code
_entity_poly.pdbx_strand_id
1 'polypeptide(L)'
;MNALDAILTRRSCREFTDQPIESEKLHQLLEAAMSGPSCVNAQDWSFVVVTDPEKLAQMADANGRPAEPLRKAAAGILVCGDLDRAFRFAKDYWVIDGTIAAQNICLAAQELGLGAVWLGTWPQMDRVEAQKKLFALPEAIVPHSIIALGYPEADITAPRASRYEADRVHFNQW
;
A
#
# COMPACT_ATOMS: atom_id res chain seq x y z
N MET A 1 -5.38 19.62 1.14
CA MET A 1 -5.06 19.22 2.57
C MET A 1 -3.55 19.43 2.77
N ASN A 2 -3.08 19.78 3.96
CA ASN A 2 -1.63 19.79 4.20
C ASN A 2 -1.12 18.40 4.61
N ALA A 3 0.19 18.17 4.56
CA ALA A 3 0.77 16.86 4.81
C ALA A 3 0.47 16.32 6.23
N LEU A 4 0.48 17.18 7.25
CA LEU A 4 0.16 16.78 8.62
C LEU A 4 -1.31 16.36 8.74
N ASP A 5 -2.22 17.07 8.09
CA ASP A 5 -3.65 16.70 8.08
C ASP A 5 -3.83 15.31 7.46
N ALA A 6 -3.19 15.04 6.31
CA ALA A 6 -3.25 13.73 5.67
C ALA A 6 -2.74 12.61 6.60
N ILE A 7 -1.61 12.83 7.27
CA ILE A 7 -1.01 11.87 8.21
C ILE A 7 -1.94 11.62 9.41
N LEU A 8 -2.48 12.68 10.01
CA LEU A 8 -3.26 12.60 11.24
C LEU A 8 -4.68 12.10 11.03
N THR A 9 -5.29 12.35 9.85
CA THR A 9 -6.67 11.97 9.55
C THR A 9 -6.80 10.64 8.82
N ARG A 10 -5.76 10.21 8.06
CA ARG A 10 -5.80 8.95 7.32
C ARG A 10 -6.26 7.78 8.19
N ARG A 11 -7.21 7.02 7.67
CA ARG A 11 -7.69 5.78 8.29
C ARG A 11 -7.87 4.66 7.26
N SER A 12 -7.89 3.42 7.72
CA SER A 12 -8.19 2.28 6.85
C SER A 12 -9.67 2.31 6.46
N CYS A 13 -9.95 2.44 5.17
CA CYS A 13 -11.27 2.36 4.58
C CYS A 13 -11.43 0.95 3.97
N ARG A 14 -12.55 0.27 4.26
CA ARG A 14 -12.80 -1.10 3.81
C ARG A 14 -14.12 -1.25 3.04
N GLU A 15 -14.93 -0.19 3.03
CA GLU A 15 -16.20 -0.12 2.31
C GLU A 15 -16.08 0.98 1.24
N PHE A 16 -16.33 0.60 0.00
CA PHE A 16 -16.15 1.43 -1.16
C PHE A 16 -17.43 1.47 -2.00
N THR A 17 -17.65 2.59 -2.68
CA THR A 17 -18.69 2.72 -3.69
C THR A 17 -18.25 2.02 -4.98
N ASP A 18 -19.19 1.79 -5.90
CA ASP A 18 -18.90 1.20 -7.22
C ASP A 18 -18.25 2.21 -8.21
N GLN A 19 -17.93 3.43 -7.75
CA GLN A 19 -17.33 4.45 -8.60
C GLN A 19 -15.91 4.06 -9.00
N PRO A 20 -15.57 4.01 -10.29
CA PRO A 20 -14.21 3.75 -10.75
C PRO A 20 -13.28 4.90 -10.38
N ILE A 21 -11.99 4.59 -10.16
CA ILE A 21 -10.95 5.60 -9.95
C ILE A 21 -10.45 6.05 -11.32
N GLU A 22 -10.34 7.36 -11.50
CA GLU A 22 -9.80 7.97 -12.71
C GLU A 22 -8.31 7.59 -12.91
N SER A 23 -7.91 7.34 -14.15
CA SER A 23 -6.53 6.95 -14.49
C SER A 23 -5.49 7.97 -14.01
N GLU A 24 -5.84 9.26 -14.04
CA GLU A 24 -4.98 10.32 -13.52
C GLU A 24 -4.69 10.19 -12.02
N LYS A 25 -5.70 9.86 -11.22
CA LYS A 25 -5.52 9.61 -9.79
C LYS A 25 -4.65 8.38 -9.53
N LEU A 26 -4.83 7.30 -10.30
CA LEU A 26 -3.97 6.13 -10.21
C LEU A 26 -2.51 6.48 -10.53
N HIS A 27 -2.29 7.33 -11.55
CA HIS A 27 -0.96 7.82 -11.86
C HIS A 27 -0.35 8.64 -10.72
N GLN A 28 -1.10 9.59 -10.14
CA GLN A 28 -0.65 10.39 -8.99
C GLN A 28 -0.32 9.52 -7.76
N LEU A 29 -1.08 8.45 -7.51
CA LEU A 29 -0.77 7.49 -6.44
C LEU A 29 0.58 6.78 -6.67
N LEU A 30 0.87 6.40 -7.92
CA LEU A 30 2.14 5.75 -8.26
C LEU A 30 3.32 6.73 -8.22
N GLU A 31 3.13 7.97 -8.66
CA GLU A 31 4.14 9.04 -8.49
C GLU A 31 4.46 9.27 -7.01
N ALA A 32 3.43 9.36 -6.17
CA ALA A 32 3.61 9.49 -4.73
C ALA A 32 4.38 8.29 -4.13
N ALA A 33 4.04 7.06 -4.54
CA ALA A 33 4.74 5.86 -4.12
C ALA A 33 6.24 5.94 -4.45
N MET A 34 6.57 6.31 -5.68
CA MET A 34 7.95 6.37 -6.18
C MET A 34 8.74 7.60 -5.69
N SER A 35 8.07 8.58 -5.05
CA SER A 35 8.70 9.78 -4.49
C SER A 35 9.32 9.53 -3.11
N GLY A 36 9.14 8.35 -2.52
CA GLY A 36 9.71 8.01 -1.23
C GLY A 36 11.23 7.85 -1.27
N PRO A 37 11.91 8.04 -0.13
CA PRO A 37 13.32 7.64 -0.03
C PRO A 37 13.45 6.12 -0.09
N SER A 38 14.60 5.65 -0.56
CA SER A 38 14.98 4.24 -0.55
C SER A 38 16.44 4.07 -0.14
N CYS A 39 16.81 2.88 0.32
CA CYS A 39 18.18 2.58 0.72
C CYS A 39 19.14 2.90 -0.43
N VAL A 40 20.11 3.77 -0.19
CA VAL A 40 21.09 4.28 -1.19
C VAL A 40 20.45 4.72 -2.53
N ASN A 41 19.18 5.15 -2.49
CA ASN A 41 18.39 5.51 -3.66
C ASN A 41 18.24 4.33 -4.66
N ALA A 42 18.14 3.09 -4.16
CA ALA A 42 17.99 1.89 -4.96
C ALA A 42 16.70 1.86 -5.78
N GLN A 43 15.62 2.49 -5.25
CA GLN A 43 14.31 2.54 -5.91
C GLN A 43 13.85 1.13 -6.34
N ASP A 44 13.96 0.19 -5.41
CA ASP A 44 13.77 -1.25 -5.61
C ASP A 44 12.32 -1.70 -5.46
N TRP A 45 11.39 -0.81 -5.75
CA TRP A 45 9.98 -1.10 -5.80
C TRP A 45 9.50 -1.38 -7.23
N SER A 46 8.47 -2.21 -7.31
CA SER A 46 7.68 -2.46 -8.52
C SER A 46 6.21 -2.56 -8.13
N PHE A 47 5.31 -2.30 -9.06
CA PHE A 47 3.89 -2.26 -8.78
C PHE A 47 3.08 -3.04 -9.82
N VAL A 48 2.05 -3.78 -9.35
CA VAL A 48 1.00 -4.31 -10.23
C VAL A 48 -0.29 -3.59 -9.87
N VAL A 49 -0.86 -2.87 -10.83
CA VAL A 49 -2.14 -2.17 -10.67
C VAL A 49 -3.25 -3.02 -11.26
N VAL A 50 -4.29 -3.26 -10.48
CA VAL A 50 -5.43 -4.09 -10.84
C VAL A 50 -6.70 -3.27 -10.71
N THR A 51 -7.49 -3.18 -11.79
CA THR A 51 -8.80 -2.52 -11.83
C THR A 51 -9.89 -3.47 -12.33
N ASP A 52 -9.52 -4.65 -12.82
CA ASP A 52 -10.44 -5.68 -13.24
C ASP A 52 -11.06 -6.38 -12.03
N PRO A 53 -12.41 -6.39 -11.88
CA PRO A 53 -13.08 -6.94 -10.69
C PRO A 53 -12.81 -8.44 -10.47
N GLU A 54 -12.69 -9.25 -11.54
CA GLU A 54 -12.40 -10.67 -11.41
C GLU A 54 -10.97 -10.88 -10.90
N LYS A 55 -10.03 -10.06 -11.40
CA LYS A 55 -8.65 -10.11 -10.95
C LYS A 55 -8.50 -9.60 -9.51
N LEU A 56 -9.26 -8.58 -9.09
CA LEU A 56 -9.32 -8.13 -7.71
C LEU A 56 -9.86 -9.23 -6.78
N ALA A 57 -10.87 -9.97 -7.21
CA ALA A 57 -11.39 -11.11 -6.45
C ALA A 57 -10.34 -12.23 -6.32
N GLN A 58 -9.63 -12.58 -7.40
CA GLN A 58 -8.53 -13.55 -7.37
C GLN A 58 -7.38 -13.09 -6.45
N MET A 59 -7.07 -11.80 -6.47
CA MET A 59 -6.06 -11.18 -5.60
C MET A 59 -6.47 -11.25 -4.11
N ALA A 60 -7.77 -11.10 -3.81
CA ALA A 60 -8.32 -11.27 -2.48
C ALA A 60 -8.18 -12.73 -2.01
N ASP A 61 -8.55 -13.71 -2.85
CA ASP A 61 -8.42 -15.14 -2.55
C ASP A 61 -6.95 -15.51 -2.25
N ALA A 62 -6.03 -15.04 -3.08
CA ALA A 62 -4.60 -15.28 -2.92
C ALA A 62 -4.01 -14.66 -1.63
N ASN A 63 -4.65 -13.62 -1.07
CA ASN A 63 -4.19 -12.96 0.17
C ASN A 63 -4.99 -13.36 1.41
N GLY A 64 -6.09 -14.11 1.22
CA GLY A 64 -6.93 -14.65 2.28
C GLY A 64 -7.88 -13.63 2.92
N ARG A 65 -8.58 -14.06 3.98
CA ARG A 65 -9.68 -13.32 4.62
C ARG A 65 -9.43 -11.83 4.90
N PRO A 66 -8.24 -11.37 5.34
CA PRO A 66 -8.03 -9.93 5.57
C PRO A 66 -8.14 -9.07 4.31
N ALA A 67 -8.11 -9.69 3.11
CA ALA A 67 -8.17 -9.01 1.82
C ALA A 67 -9.59 -8.90 1.22
N GLU A 68 -10.62 -9.30 1.95
CA GLU A 68 -12.02 -9.14 1.53
C GLU A 68 -12.37 -7.73 0.98
N PRO A 69 -11.81 -6.62 1.51
CA PRO A 69 -12.07 -5.30 0.95
C PRO A 69 -11.73 -5.15 -0.55
N LEU A 70 -10.82 -5.98 -1.10
CA LEU A 70 -10.49 -5.95 -2.53
C LEU A 70 -11.68 -6.29 -3.44
N ARG A 71 -12.63 -7.10 -2.97
CA ARG A 71 -13.80 -7.50 -3.78
C ARG A 71 -14.74 -6.34 -4.12
N LYS A 72 -14.68 -5.29 -3.30
CA LYS A 72 -15.46 -4.06 -3.47
C LYS A 72 -14.60 -2.86 -3.85
N ALA A 73 -13.30 -3.04 -3.93
CA ALA A 73 -12.38 -1.96 -4.29
C ALA A 73 -12.48 -1.64 -5.78
N ALA A 74 -12.34 -0.35 -6.13
CA ALA A 74 -12.24 0.08 -7.52
C ALA A 74 -10.83 -0.22 -8.10
N ALA A 75 -9.82 -0.34 -7.25
CA ALA A 75 -8.47 -0.73 -7.64
C ALA A 75 -7.71 -1.42 -6.49
N GLY A 76 -6.73 -2.23 -6.85
CA GLY A 76 -5.73 -2.78 -5.95
C GLY A 76 -4.33 -2.51 -6.50
N ILE A 77 -3.43 -2.02 -5.66
CA ILE A 77 -2.02 -1.86 -6.02
C ILE A 77 -1.20 -2.87 -5.20
N LEU A 78 -0.65 -3.88 -5.87
CA LEU A 78 0.35 -4.77 -5.28
C LEU A 78 1.70 -4.07 -5.32
N VAL A 79 2.21 -3.72 -4.14
CA VAL A 79 3.56 -3.20 -3.96
C VAL A 79 4.50 -4.40 -3.87
N CYS A 80 5.56 -4.40 -4.65
CA CYS A 80 6.56 -5.45 -4.70
C CYS A 80 7.96 -4.86 -4.49
N GLY A 81 8.86 -5.64 -3.91
CA GLY A 81 10.30 -5.39 -3.98
C GLY A 81 10.91 -6.06 -5.20
N ASP A 82 11.89 -5.40 -5.81
CA ASP A 82 12.73 -5.91 -6.88
C ASP A 82 14.12 -6.22 -6.32
N LEU A 83 14.38 -7.49 -6.05
CA LEU A 83 15.64 -7.92 -5.41
C LEU A 83 16.89 -7.76 -6.29
N ASP A 84 16.72 -7.57 -7.60
CA ASP A 84 17.83 -7.28 -8.51
C ASP A 84 18.27 -5.82 -8.42
N ARG A 85 17.34 -4.93 -8.05
CA ARG A 85 17.62 -3.50 -7.79
C ARG A 85 18.00 -3.22 -6.35
N ALA A 86 17.60 -4.08 -5.42
CA ALA A 86 17.83 -3.90 -3.99
C ALA A 86 19.34 -3.80 -3.67
N PHE A 87 19.65 -3.02 -2.64
CA PHE A 87 21.04 -2.80 -2.23
C PHE A 87 21.76 -4.12 -1.90
N ARG A 88 22.76 -4.47 -2.69
CA ARG A 88 23.42 -5.79 -2.66
C ARG A 88 24.00 -6.21 -1.32
N PHE A 89 24.36 -5.27 -0.44
CA PHE A 89 24.96 -5.55 0.87
C PHE A 89 23.92 -5.66 1.99
N ALA A 90 22.67 -5.27 1.74
CA ALA A 90 21.60 -5.35 2.69
C ALA A 90 20.26 -5.41 1.94
N LYS A 91 19.99 -6.53 1.26
CA LYS A 91 18.81 -6.68 0.40
C LYS A 91 17.50 -6.51 1.16
N ASP A 92 17.43 -6.86 2.44
CA ASP A 92 16.22 -6.77 3.26
C ASP A 92 15.66 -5.34 3.39
N TYR A 93 16.41 -4.30 3.00
CA TYR A 93 15.90 -2.94 2.93
C TYR A 93 14.73 -2.78 1.95
N TRP A 94 14.56 -3.69 0.98
CA TRP A 94 13.41 -3.68 0.08
C TRP A 94 12.06 -3.68 0.85
N VAL A 95 12.02 -4.30 2.03
CA VAL A 95 10.82 -4.29 2.89
C VAL A 95 10.55 -2.90 3.44
N ILE A 96 11.59 -2.17 3.83
CA ILE A 96 11.48 -0.79 4.32
C ILE A 96 11.06 0.13 3.17
N ASP A 97 11.72 0.01 2.04
CA ASP A 97 11.49 0.84 0.85
C ASP A 97 10.06 0.61 0.31
N GLY A 98 9.62 -0.65 0.23
CA GLY A 98 8.24 -1.01 -0.10
C GLY A 98 7.21 -0.48 0.92
N THR A 99 7.57 -0.45 2.22
CA THR A 99 6.73 0.14 3.27
C THR A 99 6.54 1.64 3.06
N ILE A 100 7.60 2.37 2.73
CA ILE A 100 7.56 3.81 2.45
C ILE A 100 6.66 4.08 1.23
N ALA A 101 6.86 3.34 0.15
CA ALA A 101 6.05 3.47 -1.06
C ALA A 101 4.56 3.20 -0.78
N ALA A 102 4.23 2.13 -0.06
CA ALA A 102 2.87 1.80 0.31
C ALA A 102 2.21 2.86 1.23
N GLN A 103 2.96 3.42 2.18
CA GLN A 103 2.46 4.51 3.03
C GLN A 103 2.20 5.77 2.22
N ASN A 104 3.06 6.11 1.26
CA ASN A 104 2.84 7.26 0.38
C ASN A 104 1.56 7.10 -0.45
N ILE A 105 1.26 5.90 -0.97
CA ILE A 105 -0.04 5.62 -1.63
C ILE A 105 -1.19 5.93 -0.68
N CYS A 106 -1.13 5.47 0.57
CA CYS A 106 -2.21 5.70 1.54
C CYS A 106 -2.42 7.20 1.86
N LEU A 107 -1.34 7.98 1.94
CA LEU A 107 -1.41 9.42 2.19
C LEU A 107 -1.95 10.19 0.96
N ALA A 108 -1.46 9.85 -0.23
CA ALA A 108 -1.93 10.43 -1.47
C ALA A 108 -3.41 10.10 -1.72
N ALA A 109 -3.85 8.88 -1.41
CA ALA A 109 -5.26 8.50 -1.49
C ALA A 109 -6.14 9.41 -0.61
N GLN A 110 -5.72 9.70 0.62
CA GLN A 110 -6.42 10.62 1.52
C GLN A 110 -6.55 12.02 0.93
N GLU A 111 -5.48 12.55 0.31
CA GLU A 111 -5.49 13.87 -0.35
C GLU A 111 -6.41 13.91 -1.56
N LEU A 112 -6.46 12.79 -2.31
CA LEU A 112 -7.26 12.66 -3.53
C LEU A 112 -8.74 12.33 -3.26
N GLY A 113 -9.16 12.27 -1.98
CA GLY A 113 -10.53 11.92 -1.57
C GLY A 113 -10.85 10.43 -1.76
N LEU A 114 -9.83 9.57 -1.81
CA LEU A 114 -9.97 8.12 -1.91
C LEU A 114 -9.81 7.45 -0.55
N GLY A 115 -10.60 6.41 -0.34
CA GLY A 115 -10.39 5.46 0.74
C GLY A 115 -9.27 4.48 0.39
N ALA A 116 -8.47 4.11 1.39
CA ALA A 116 -7.41 3.12 1.23
C ALA A 116 -7.34 2.18 2.43
N VAL A 117 -6.99 0.91 2.20
CA VAL A 117 -6.61 0.00 3.26
C VAL A 117 -5.38 -0.81 2.85
N TRP A 118 -4.42 -0.88 3.79
CA TRP A 118 -3.23 -1.71 3.66
C TRP A 118 -3.53 -3.16 4.04
N LEU A 119 -3.24 -4.07 3.15
CA LEU A 119 -3.39 -5.51 3.32
C LEU A 119 -2.01 -6.16 3.26
N GLY A 120 -1.58 -6.77 4.38
CA GLY A 120 -0.27 -7.41 4.47
C GLY A 120 -0.19 -8.67 3.62
N THR A 121 0.89 -8.80 2.86
CA THR A 121 1.26 -10.00 2.11
C THR A 121 2.54 -10.58 2.72
N TRP A 122 3.66 -9.87 2.65
CA TRP A 122 4.88 -10.19 3.38
C TRP A 122 4.68 -10.00 4.90
N PRO A 123 5.25 -10.84 5.78
CA PRO A 123 6.14 -11.99 5.52
C PRO A 123 5.43 -13.36 5.42
N GLN A 124 4.15 -13.39 5.07
CA GLN A 124 3.37 -14.64 4.97
C GLN A 124 3.64 -15.28 3.61
N MET A 125 4.54 -16.26 3.60
CA MET A 125 5.06 -16.84 2.36
C MET A 125 4.01 -17.54 1.51
N ASP A 126 2.97 -18.10 2.11
CA ASP A 126 1.81 -18.64 1.39
C ASP A 126 1.11 -17.58 0.54
N ARG A 127 0.94 -16.38 1.06
CA ARG A 127 0.38 -15.23 0.33
C ARG A 127 1.35 -14.71 -0.73
N VAL A 128 2.62 -14.60 -0.40
CA VAL A 128 3.68 -14.17 -1.33
C VAL A 128 3.67 -15.07 -2.56
N GLU A 129 3.72 -16.39 -2.38
CA GLU A 129 3.74 -17.36 -3.47
C GLU A 129 2.43 -17.36 -4.27
N ALA A 130 1.28 -17.23 -3.60
CA ALA A 130 -0.01 -17.15 -4.28
C ALA A 130 -0.10 -15.90 -5.18
N GLN A 131 0.36 -14.74 -4.71
CA GLN A 131 0.39 -13.50 -5.52
C GLN A 131 1.42 -13.61 -6.66
N LYS A 132 2.61 -14.18 -6.40
CA LYS A 132 3.61 -14.44 -7.46
C LYS A 132 3.01 -15.28 -8.59
N LYS A 133 2.32 -16.35 -8.25
CA LYS A 133 1.66 -17.23 -9.21
C LYS A 133 0.54 -16.52 -9.97
N LEU A 134 -0.32 -15.76 -9.26
CA LEU A 134 -1.46 -15.05 -9.84
C LEU A 134 -1.03 -14.08 -10.93
N PHE A 135 0.06 -13.35 -10.70
CA PHE A 135 0.56 -12.30 -11.59
C PHE A 135 1.75 -12.75 -12.45
N ALA A 136 2.14 -14.03 -12.40
CA ALA A 136 3.33 -14.56 -13.10
C ALA A 136 4.58 -13.69 -12.86
N LEU A 137 4.81 -13.28 -11.60
CA LEU A 137 5.91 -12.38 -11.28
C LEU A 137 7.26 -13.07 -11.49
N PRO A 138 8.28 -12.36 -12.02
CA PRO A 138 9.65 -12.86 -12.06
C PRO A 138 10.16 -13.28 -10.69
N GLU A 139 11.19 -14.13 -10.65
CA GLU A 139 11.72 -14.65 -9.38
C GLU A 139 12.19 -13.55 -8.43
N ALA A 140 12.86 -12.53 -8.97
CA ALA A 140 13.37 -11.40 -8.19
C ALA A 140 12.28 -10.44 -7.65
N ILE A 141 11.05 -10.53 -8.17
CA ILE A 141 9.94 -9.65 -7.74
C ILE A 141 9.17 -10.31 -6.60
N VAL A 142 9.19 -9.66 -5.44
CA VAL A 142 8.61 -10.19 -4.19
C VAL A 142 7.43 -9.33 -3.74
N PRO A 143 6.20 -9.89 -3.67
CA PRO A 143 5.03 -9.22 -3.12
C PRO A 143 5.24 -8.74 -1.67
N HIS A 144 5.02 -7.45 -1.42
CA HIS A 144 5.16 -6.82 -0.12
C HIS A 144 3.80 -6.62 0.56
N SER A 145 2.92 -5.89 -0.09
CA SER A 145 1.60 -5.54 0.43
C SER A 145 0.66 -5.16 -0.71
N ILE A 146 -0.64 -5.17 -0.42
CA ILE A 146 -1.66 -4.69 -1.35
C ILE A 146 -2.33 -3.46 -0.73
N ILE A 147 -2.50 -2.40 -1.51
CA ILE A 147 -3.33 -1.27 -1.14
C ILE A 147 -4.64 -1.37 -1.92
N ALA A 148 -5.73 -1.69 -1.22
CA ALA A 148 -7.08 -1.64 -1.80
C ALA A 148 -7.57 -0.19 -1.77
N LEU A 149 -8.16 0.27 -2.86
CA LEU A 149 -8.49 1.68 -3.13
C LEU A 149 -9.90 1.79 -3.72
N GLY A 150 -10.60 2.85 -3.35
CA GLY A 150 -11.91 3.19 -3.90
C GLY A 150 -12.45 4.48 -3.30
N TYR A 151 -13.58 4.96 -3.80
CA TYR A 151 -14.29 6.05 -3.14
C TYR A 151 -15.00 5.51 -1.89
N PRO A 152 -14.81 6.14 -0.71
CA PRO A 152 -15.37 5.63 0.53
C PRO A 152 -16.90 5.78 0.58
N GLU A 153 -17.63 4.78 1.09
CA GLU A 153 -19.07 4.88 1.31
C GLU A 153 -19.44 5.87 2.43
N ALA A 154 -18.54 6.05 3.40
CA ALA A 154 -18.74 6.96 4.53
C ALA A 154 -17.65 8.04 4.57
N ASP A 155 -17.94 9.16 5.25
CA ASP A 155 -16.94 10.20 5.47
C ASP A 155 -15.75 9.67 6.28
N ILE A 156 -14.56 9.73 5.69
CA ILE A 156 -13.28 9.33 6.30
C ILE A 156 -12.44 10.54 6.73
N THR A 157 -12.94 11.76 6.63
CA THR A 157 -12.20 13.00 6.93
C THR A 157 -12.30 13.43 8.39
N ALA A 158 -13.21 12.84 9.17
CA ALA A 158 -13.40 13.19 10.57
C ALA A 158 -12.10 13.10 11.38
N PRO A 159 -11.81 14.06 12.26
CA PRO A 159 -10.63 14.05 13.11
C PRO A 159 -10.50 12.76 13.91
N ARG A 160 -9.26 12.32 14.14
CA ARG A 160 -8.96 11.17 15.00
C ARG A 160 -8.42 11.66 16.34
N ALA A 161 -8.67 10.88 17.41
CA ALA A 161 -7.97 11.07 18.67
C ALA A 161 -6.45 10.92 18.49
N SER A 162 -5.70 11.74 19.22
CA SER A 162 -4.24 11.62 19.24
C SER A 162 -3.83 10.21 19.70
N ARG A 163 -2.78 9.68 19.08
CA ARG A 163 -2.12 8.43 19.46
C ARG A 163 -0.76 8.68 20.09
N TYR A 164 -0.46 9.92 20.44
CA TYR A 164 0.79 10.26 21.11
C TYR A 164 0.79 9.69 22.54
N GLU A 165 1.80 8.92 22.86
CA GLU A 165 2.02 8.32 24.17
C GLU A 165 3.40 8.77 24.65
N ALA A 166 3.44 9.67 25.64
CA ALA A 166 4.67 10.31 26.11
C ALA A 166 5.66 9.32 26.73
N ASP A 167 5.16 8.25 27.32
CA ASP A 167 5.94 7.17 27.93
C ASP A 167 6.73 6.31 26.93
N ARG A 168 6.44 6.45 25.64
CA ARG A 168 7.21 5.83 24.54
C ARG A 168 8.29 6.74 23.97
N VAL A 169 8.48 7.93 24.53
CA VAL A 169 9.45 8.92 24.04
C VAL A 169 10.53 9.13 25.08
N HIS A 170 11.75 8.78 24.74
CA HIS A 170 12.92 8.88 25.60
C HIS A 170 13.90 9.87 25.00
N PHE A 171 14.37 10.83 25.81
CA PHE A 171 15.33 11.86 25.37
C PHE A 171 16.74 11.50 25.86
N ASN A 172 17.70 11.46 24.93
CA ASN A 172 19.13 11.21 25.13
C ASN A 172 19.50 9.80 25.63
N GLN A 173 18.59 9.08 26.26
CA GLN A 173 18.78 7.68 26.73
C GLN A 173 17.42 7.00 26.83
N TRP A 174 17.44 5.69 26.87
CA TRP A 174 16.25 4.85 27.14
C TRP A 174 15.79 5.05 28.57
#